data_ff09472043843f54c130cad4ac53c48d
#
_entry.id   ff09472043843f54c130cad4ac53c48d
#
_cell.length_a   1.000
_cell.length_b   1.000
_cell.length_c   1.000
_cell.angle_alpha   90.00
_cell.angle_beta   90.00
_cell.angle_gamma   90.00
#
_symmetry.space_group_name_H-M   'P 1'
#
loop_
_entity.id
_entity.type
_entity.pdbx_description
1 polymer ?
#
loop_
_entity_poly.entity_id
_entity_poly.type
_entity_poly.pdbx_seq_one_letter_code
_entity_poly.pdbx_strand_id
1 'polypeptide(L)'
;MKGKGIKSAIAASALSAALCAGMLAGTTFAWFTDTVTSTGNRIMAGNLDIGATVAELDTGAESAQYQVGEYSLAFGESEAFEGEAIIKEAAFAPGEWNAKLLTVKNTGDLAAVVTLDFVITDDGLTEALWYDFVGVSGGAVTGEFDKRPMNTLATYSEGREYPVEAKGEISFIFLYGMNEEAGNDYQGESFGVDAYILARQATDGAEYEAMFTYAASAEDVQNAINAGEKVYITQDLNQEFSDYSSLKPGNIFALADGSEVSLGGNTVSIVSKSGYNGITYTGEGGTAILKDGTITIDNTAGTSWGTVGADGTTLVLENMTIRTDAFVQGNTSGGYAVVVKSNRKYPSKIILKNCVIDGNISIGDYSVLEAYDSQINGTIYAISSGKAVLSNTVYYGKTGSGTVTGGSLIGG
;
A
#
# COMPACT_ATOMS: atom_id res chain seq x y z
N MET A 1 67.05 -15.75 -9.55
CA MET A 1 65.64 -15.48 -9.88
C MET A 1 64.69 -16.28 -8.99
N LYS A 2 64.64 -16.07 -7.66
CA LYS A 2 63.72 -16.82 -6.74
C LYS A 2 62.99 -15.96 -5.72
N GLY A 3 62.94 -14.66 -5.86
CA GLY A 3 62.31 -13.78 -4.85
C GLY A 3 60.98 -13.16 -5.24
N LYS A 4 60.56 -13.22 -6.52
CA LYS A 4 59.30 -12.57 -6.97
C LYS A 4 58.03 -13.39 -6.72
N GLY A 5 58.11 -14.72 -6.73
CA GLY A 5 56.96 -15.61 -6.53
C GLY A 5 56.45 -15.65 -5.09
N ILE A 6 57.34 -15.55 -4.10
CA ILE A 6 56.95 -15.61 -2.69
C ILE A 6 56.23 -14.30 -2.26
N LYS A 7 56.68 -13.14 -2.75
CA LYS A 7 56.05 -11.86 -2.43
C LYS A 7 54.64 -11.75 -3.03
N SER A 8 54.41 -12.27 -4.24
CA SER A 8 53.07 -12.30 -4.86
C SER A 8 52.15 -13.31 -4.20
N ALA A 9 52.67 -14.45 -3.73
CA ALA A 9 51.88 -15.44 -2.99
C ALA A 9 51.43 -14.89 -1.61
N ILE A 10 52.32 -14.19 -0.90
CA ILE A 10 52.00 -13.55 0.38
C ILE A 10 50.99 -12.41 0.17
N ALA A 11 51.11 -11.61 -0.88
CA ALA A 11 50.14 -10.56 -1.19
C ALA A 11 48.75 -11.12 -1.57
N ALA A 12 48.72 -12.23 -2.32
CA ALA A 12 47.46 -12.89 -2.67
C ALA A 12 46.80 -13.52 -1.45
N SER A 13 47.53 -14.14 -0.54
CA SER A 13 46.95 -14.71 0.69
C SER A 13 46.51 -13.62 1.68
N ALA A 14 47.19 -12.48 1.77
CA ALA A 14 46.76 -11.35 2.58
C ALA A 14 45.47 -10.71 2.02
N LEU A 15 45.36 -10.60 0.68
CA LEU A 15 44.16 -10.11 0.02
C LEU A 15 42.95 -11.04 0.21
N SER A 16 43.21 -12.38 0.12
CA SER A 16 42.16 -13.38 0.39
C SER A 16 41.71 -13.35 1.84
N ALA A 17 42.62 -13.21 2.80
CA ALA A 17 42.26 -13.08 4.22
C ALA A 17 41.48 -11.78 4.52
N ALA A 18 41.85 -10.68 3.87
CA ALA A 18 41.13 -9.41 4.00
C ALA A 18 39.70 -9.47 3.38
N LEU A 19 39.57 -10.16 2.22
CA LEU A 19 38.28 -10.43 1.59
C LEU A 19 37.39 -11.36 2.45
N CYS A 20 37.97 -12.43 3.02
CA CYS A 20 37.23 -13.31 3.92
C CYS A 20 36.81 -12.60 5.22
N ALA A 21 37.69 -11.75 5.80
CA ALA A 21 37.38 -10.96 6.96
C ALA A 21 36.29 -9.89 6.63
N GLY A 22 36.34 -9.28 5.45
CA GLY A 22 35.30 -8.35 4.96
C GLY A 22 33.95 -9.03 4.73
N MET A 23 33.97 -10.26 4.17
CA MET A 23 32.76 -11.06 4.03
C MET A 23 32.21 -11.52 5.38
N LEU A 24 33.06 -11.94 6.32
CA LEU A 24 32.64 -12.31 7.67
C LEU A 24 32.09 -11.09 8.47
N ALA A 25 32.68 -9.92 8.30
CA ALA A 25 32.15 -8.70 8.92
C ALA A 25 30.85 -8.20 8.26
N GLY A 26 30.65 -8.48 6.96
CA GLY A 26 29.41 -8.14 6.23
C GLY A 26 28.30 -9.18 6.36
N THR A 27 28.61 -10.41 6.81
CA THR A 27 27.61 -11.50 6.90
C THR A 27 27.13 -11.80 8.33
N THR A 28 27.68 -11.14 9.34
CA THR A 28 27.35 -11.44 10.74
C THR A 28 26.13 -10.72 11.27
N PHE A 29 25.44 -9.91 10.47
CA PHE A 29 24.19 -9.24 10.88
C PHE A 29 23.07 -9.50 9.87
N ALA A 30 22.80 -10.76 9.56
CA ALA A 30 21.51 -11.12 9.00
C ALA A 30 20.52 -11.10 10.17
N TRP A 31 19.81 -9.97 10.34
CA TRP A 31 18.67 -9.88 11.22
C TRP A 31 17.54 -10.70 10.59
N PHE A 32 17.00 -11.62 11.36
CA PHE A 32 15.87 -12.41 10.91
C PHE A 32 14.58 -11.61 11.19
N THR A 33 13.85 -11.29 10.15
CA THR A 33 12.51 -10.70 10.22
C THR A 33 11.51 -11.68 9.61
N ASP A 34 10.33 -11.76 10.15
CA ASP A 34 9.22 -12.51 9.60
C ASP A 34 7.97 -11.62 9.62
N THR A 35 7.23 -11.64 8.51
CA THR A 35 6.01 -10.84 8.33
C THR A 35 4.86 -11.75 7.93
N VAL A 36 3.80 -11.74 8.73
CA VAL A 36 2.53 -12.38 8.37
C VAL A 36 1.58 -11.28 7.93
N THR A 37 1.15 -11.32 6.67
CA THR A 37 0.26 -10.33 6.09
C THR A 37 -1.11 -10.93 5.82
N SER A 38 -2.14 -10.11 5.79
CA SER A 38 -3.48 -10.50 5.34
C SER A 38 -3.51 -10.92 3.86
N THR A 39 -2.46 -10.67 3.09
CA THR A 39 -2.32 -11.03 1.67
C THR A 39 -1.71 -12.41 1.42
N GLY A 40 -1.50 -13.25 2.45
CA GLY A 40 -1.06 -14.65 2.30
C GLY A 40 0.41 -14.88 1.98
N ASN A 41 1.28 -13.88 2.15
CA ASN A 41 2.72 -14.05 1.97
C ASN A 41 3.40 -14.38 3.30
N ARG A 42 3.94 -15.58 3.41
CA ARG A 42 4.80 -15.99 4.53
C ARG A 42 6.26 -15.92 4.09
N ILE A 43 7.04 -15.11 4.78
CA ILE A 43 8.51 -15.05 4.60
C ILE A 43 9.16 -15.73 5.81
N MET A 44 9.94 -16.77 5.56
CA MET A 44 10.73 -17.45 6.60
C MET A 44 12.19 -17.05 6.46
N ALA A 45 12.78 -16.52 7.51
CA ALA A 45 14.17 -16.19 7.58
C ALA A 45 14.81 -16.79 8.84
N GLY A 46 15.63 -17.78 8.65
CA GLY A 46 16.38 -18.44 9.73
C GLY A 46 15.49 -19.20 10.74
N ASN A 47 15.82 -19.07 12.03
CA ASN A 47 15.09 -19.73 13.12
C ASN A 47 13.95 -18.87 13.73
N LEU A 48 13.64 -17.73 13.14
CA LEU A 48 12.47 -16.96 13.45
C LEU A 48 11.32 -17.47 12.57
N ASP A 49 10.23 -17.94 13.17
CA ASP A 49 9.07 -18.47 12.46
C ASP A 49 7.80 -18.05 13.20
N ILE A 50 7.12 -17.06 12.66
CA ILE A 50 5.92 -16.48 13.23
C ILE A 50 4.71 -16.87 12.40
N GLY A 51 3.69 -17.40 13.04
CA GLY A 51 2.38 -17.68 12.47
C GLY A 51 1.30 -16.91 13.22
N ALA A 52 0.15 -16.73 12.58
CA ALA A 52 -1.01 -16.14 13.23
C ALA A 52 -2.29 -16.93 12.94
N THR A 53 -3.22 -16.85 13.86
CA THR A 53 -4.58 -17.38 13.70
C THR A 53 -5.60 -16.37 14.18
N VAL A 54 -6.79 -16.40 13.58
CA VAL A 54 -7.94 -15.57 13.98
C VAL A 54 -9.11 -16.50 14.29
N ALA A 55 -9.81 -16.22 15.40
CA ALA A 55 -11.09 -16.83 15.71
C ALA A 55 -12.18 -15.75 15.72
N GLU A 56 -13.31 -16.08 15.09
CA GLU A 56 -14.49 -15.22 15.03
C GLU A 56 -15.31 -15.30 16.32
N LEU A 57 -16.07 -14.24 16.62
CA LEU A 57 -17.01 -14.20 17.73
C LEU A 57 -18.08 -15.30 17.58
N ASP A 58 -18.22 -16.14 18.58
CA ASP A 58 -19.29 -17.15 18.65
C ASP A 58 -20.47 -16.59 19.46
N THR A 59 -21.46 -16.07 18.73
CA THR A 59 -22.70 -15.53 19.32
C THR A 59 -23.66 -16.60 19.85
N GLY A 60 -23.38 -17.87 19.55
CA GLY A 60 -24.18 -19.02 20.00
C GLY A 60 -23.63 -19.73 21.24
N ALA A 61 -22.49 -19.28 21.77
CA ALA A 61 -21.86 -19.91 22.93
C ALA A 61 -22.73 -19.81 24.21
N GLU A 62 -22.84 -20.92 24.94
CA GLU A 62 -23.62 -20.98 26.18
C GLU A 62 -22.99 -20.17 27.35
N SER A 63 -21.70 -19.89 27.26
CA SER A 63 -20.97 -19.14 28.30
C SER A 63 -19.85 -18.29 27.69
N ALA A 64 -19.66 -17.10 28.25
CA ALA A 64 -18.55 -16.23 27.86
C ALA A 64 -17.21 -16.83 28.30
N GLN A 65 -16.21 -16.75 27.42
CA GLN A 65 -14.81 -17.10 27.70
C GLN A 65 -14.05 -15.88 28.26
N TYR A 66 -14.39 -14.68 27.80
CA TYR A 66 -13.74 -13.44 28.17
C TYR A 66 -14.75 -12.35 28.51
N GLN A 67 -14.36 -11.44 29.39
CA GLN A 67 -15.10 -10.22 29.69
C GLN A 67 -14.22 -9.01 29.35
N VAL A 68 -14.67 -8.15 28.43
CA VAL A 68 -13.99 -6.92 28.00
C VAL A 68 -14.95 -5.75 28.22
N GLY A 69 -14.74 -4.94 29.27
CA GLY A 69 -15.70 -3.93 29.65
C GLY A 69 -17.10 -4.52 29.88
N GLU A 70 -18.07 -4.04 29.14
CA GLU A 70 -19.46 -4.55 29.16
C GLU A 70 -19.69 -5.75 28.25
N TYR A 71 -18.73 -6.13 27.40
CA TYR A 71 -18.85 -7.15 26.38
C TYR A 71 -18.46 -8.54 26.94
N SER A 72 -19.36 -9.49 26.81
CA SER A 72 -19.16 -10.90 27.13
C SER A 72 -18.85 -11.67 25.85
N LEU A 73 -17.65 -12.24 25.72
CA LEU A 73 -17.12 -12.77 24.48
C LEU A 73 -16.84 -14.27 24.59
N ALA A 74 -17.18 -15.00 23.55
CA ALA A 74 -16.69 -16.34 23.27
C ALA A 74 -16.24 -16.40 21.81
N PHE A 75 -15.24 -17.22 21.51
CA PHE A 75 -14.70 -17.35 20.18
C PHE A 75 -14.82 -18.80 19.68
N GLY A 76 -15.06 -18.95 18.38
CA GLY A 76 -15.11 -20.23 17.71
C GLY A 76 -13.73 -20.86 17.48
N GLU A 77 -13.65 -21.76 16.51
CA GLU A 77 -12.38 -22.38 16.13
C GLU A 77 -11.47 -21.32 15.47
N SER A 78 -10.16 -21.42 15.77
CA SER A 78 -9.16 -20.53 15.18
C SER A 78 -8.77 -21.02 13.80
N GLU A 79 -8.79 -20.14 12.82
CA GLU A 79 -8.29 -20.37 11.46
C GLU A 79 -6.96 -19.68 11.22
N ALA A 80 -6.14 -20.22 10.30
CA ALA A 80 -4.89 -19.57 9.91
C ALA A 80 -5.19 -18.17 9.34
N PHE A 81 -4.42 -17.18 9.75
CA PHE A 81 -4.54 -15.82 9.25
C PHE A 81 -3.75 -15.73 7.94
N GLU A 82 -4.42 -16.07 6.83
CA GLU A 82 -3.83 -16.16 5.49
C GLU A 82 -4.57 -15.24 4.51
N GLY A 83 -4.06 -14.04 4.32
CA GLY A 83 -4.35 -13.30 3.08
C GLY A 83 -5.69 -12.57 2.98
N GLU A 84 -6.44 -12.41 4.03
CA GLU A 84 -7.71 -11.70 4.00
C GLU A 84 -7.73 -10.53 4.98
N ALA A 85 -8.59 -9.51 4.68
CA ALA A 85 -8.82 -8.41 5.58
C ALA A 85 -9.23 -8.91 6.98
N ILE A 86 -8.72 -8.30 8.04
CA ILE A 86 -9.10 -8.68 9.40
C ILE A 86 -10.56 -8.30 9.70
N ILE A 87 -11.08 -7.25 9.06
CA ILE A 87 -12.50 -6.88 9.10
C ILE A 87 -13.09 -7.11 7.71
N LYS A 88 -14.16 -7.91 7.64
CA LYS A 88 -14.85 -8.32 6.41
C LYS A 88 -16.34 -8.01 6.41
N GLU A 89 -16.84 -7.34 7.42
CA GLU A 89 -18.25 -7.03 7.56
C GLU A 89 -18.69 -6.06 6.46
N ALA A 90 -19.76 -6.43 5.77
CA ALA A 90 -20.30 -5.66 4.65
C ALA A 90 -21.21 -4.51 5.08
N ALA A 91 -21.66 -4.48 6.33
CA ALA A 91 -22.53 -3.44 6.86
C ALA A 91 -22.51 -3.42 8.39
N PHE A 92 -22.53 -2.23 8.96
CA PHE A 92 -22.77 -1.98 10.37
C PHE A 92 -24.02 -1.14 10.56
N ALA A 93 -24.83 -1.45 11.58
CA ALA A 93 -25.84 -0.53 12.08
C ALA A 93 -25.35 0.17 13.36
N PRO A 94 -25.86 1.37 13.67
CA PRO A 94 -25.53 2.07 14.90
C PRO A 94 -25.73 1.19 16.14
N GLY A 95 -24.67 1.10 16.96
CA GLY A 95 -24.62 0.22 18.15
C GLY A 95 -24.23 -1.22 17.89
N GLU A 96 -24.12 -1.65 16.63
CA GLU A 96 -23.55 -2.98 16.33
C GLU A 96 -22.05 -3.03 16.58
N TRP A 97 -21.60 -4.20 17.00
CA TRP A 97 -20.20 -4.47 17.28
C TRP A 97 -19.84 -5.91 16.96
N ASN A 98 -18.56 -6.18 16.79
CA ASN A 98 -18.00 -7.50 16.60
C ASN A 98 -16.64 -7.62 17.30
N ALA A 99 -16.13 -8.84 17.42
CA ALA A 99 -14.84 -9.10 18.03
C ALA A 99 -14.13 -10.27 17.34
N LYS A 100 -12.79 -10.20 17.33
CA LYS A 100 -11.93 -11.27 16.83
C LYS A 100 -10.82 -11.55 17.85
N LEU A 101 -10.47 -12.82 18.01
CA LEU A 101 -9.32 -13.24 18.79
C LEU A 101 -8.15 -13.50 17.85
N LEU A 102 -7.18 -12.60 17.81
CA LEU A 102 -5.94 -12.73 17.08
C LEU A 102 -4.89 -13.40 17.98
N THR A 103 -4.31 -14.52 17.56
CA THR A 103 -3.21 -15.19 18.25
C THR A 103 -1.98 -15.23 17.36
N VAL A 104 -0.88 -14.71 17.86
CA VAL A 104 0.44 -14.73 17.20
C VAL A 104 1.31 -15.77 17.88
N LYS A 105 1.82 -16.73 17.10
CA LYS A 105 2.65 -17.85 17.57
C LYS A 105 4.06 -17.74 17.01
N ASN A 106 5.03 -17.85 17.89
CA ASN A 106 6.42 -18.02 17.52
C ASN A 106 6.75 -19.52 17.54
N THR A 107 6.81 -20.13 16.35
CA THR A 107 7.21 -21.55 16.20
C THR A 107 8.71 -21.70 16.00
N GLY A 108 9.48 -20.59 16.00
CA GLY A 108 10.92 -20.53 15.91
C GLY A 108 11.64 -20.88 17.24
N ASP A 109 12.95 -21.03 17.17
CA ASP A 109 13.81 -21.33 18.32
C ASP A 109 14.40 -20.07 18.96
N LEU A 110 14.11 -18.89 18.42
CA LEU A 110 14.57 -17.60 18.91
C LEU A 110 13.37 -16.81 19.46
N ALA A 111 13.57 -16.07 20.57
CA ALA A 111 12.59 -15.13 21.03
C ALA A 111 12.41 -13.99 20.02
N ALA A 112 11.17 -13.54 19.86
CA ALA A 112 10.76 -12.49 18.93
C ALA A 112 10.21 -11.28 19.67
N VAL A 113 10.23 -10.14 19.01
CA VAL A 113 9.41 -8.98 19.36
C VAL A 113 8.50 -8.71 18.16
N VAL A 114 7.22 -8.56 18.41
CA VAL A 114 6.18 -8.41 17.40
C VAL A 114 5.53 -7.05 17.52
N THR A 115 5.16 -6.44 16.39
CA THR A 115 4.22 -5.32 16.31
C THR A 115 3.09 -5.64 15.35
N LEU A 116 1.98 -4.91 15.49
CA LEU A 116 0.77 -5.08 14.69
C LEU A 116 0.53 -3.80 13.91
N ASP A 117 0.72 -3.81 12.61
CA ASP A 117 0.41 -2.69 11.73
C ASP A 117 -0.93 -2.88 11.03
N PHE A 118 -1.65 -1.78 10.81
CA PHE A 118 -2.97 -1.81 10.19
C PHE A 118 -3.04 -0.83 9.03
N VAL A 119 -3.59 -1.30 7.92
CA VAL A 119 -3.89 -0.48 6.75
C VAL A 119 -5.41 -0.36 6.63
N ILE A 120 -5.89 0.87 6.60
CA ILE A 120 -7.32 1.17 6.51
C ILE A 120 -7.63 1.66 5.10
N THR A 121 -8.64 1.05 4.48
CA THR A 121 -9.29 1.59 3.28
C THR A 121 -10.62 2.18 3.73
N ASP A 122 -10.82 3.50 3.56
CA ASP A 122 -11.97 4.22 4.08
C ASP A 122 -12.70 5.00 2.99
N ASP A 123 -14.00 4.75 2.88
CA ASP A 123 -14.93 5.52 2.05
C ASP A 123 -15.85 6.41 2.90
N GLY A 124 -15.40 6.84 4.08
CA GLY A 124 -16.12 7.75 4.97
C GLY A 124 -16.73 7.10 6.22
N LEU A 125 -16.68 5.77 6.36
CA LEU A 125 -17.33 5.08 7.49
C LEU A 125 -16.50 5.13 8.78
N THR A 126 -15.19 5.26 8.72
CA THR A 126 -14.29 5.18 9.89
C THR A 126 -14.55 6.24 10.96
N GLU A 127 -15.14 7.40 10.61
CA GLU A 127 -15.52 8.42 11.59
C GLU A 127 -16.65 7.97 12.53
N ALA A 128 -17.51 7.05 12.06
CA ALA A 128 -18.60 6.49 12.84
C ALA A 128 -18.19 5.26 13.66
N LEU A 129 -16.97 4.75 13.45
CA LEU A 129 -16.52 3.49 14.03
C LEU A 129 -15.54 3.71 15.19
N TRP A 130 -15.50 2.72 16.05
CA TRP A 130 -14.55 2.63 17.16
C TRP A 130 -13.89 1.27 17.19
N TYR A 131 -12.73 1.18 17.83
CA TYR A 131 -12.04 -0.09 18.11
C TYR A 131 -11.35 -0.08 19.47
N ASP A 132 -10.97 -1.27 19.93
CA ASP A 132 -9.97 -1.48 20.96
C ASP A 132 -9.23 -2.80 20.75
N PHE A 133 -7.99 -2.84 21.25
CA PHE A 133 -7.17 -4.04 21.34
C PHE A 133 -6.83 -4.30 22.81
N VAL A 134 -7.28 -5.43 23.31
CA VAL A 134 -6.92 -5.88 24.67
C VAL A 134 -6.12 -7.17 24.59
N GLY A 135 -5.06 -7.26 25.38
CA GLY A 135 -4.24 -8.46 25.47
C GLY A 135 -4.96 -9.60 26.19
N VAL A 136 -4.56 -10.83 25.88
CA VAL A 136 -4.98 -12.03 26.62
C VAL A 136 -3.72 -12.76 27.10
N SER A 137 -3.65 -13.03 28.40
CA SER A 137 -2.56 -13.78 29.01
C SER A 137 -3.10 -14.78 30.01
N GLY A 138 -2.67 -16.05 29.90
CA GLY A 138 -3.12 -17.10 30.80
C GLY A 138 -4.65 -17.34 30.79
N GLY A 139 -5.33 -17.03 29.69
CA GLY A 139 -6.78 -17.13 29.55
C GLY A 139 -7.56 -15.98 30.20
N ALA A 140 -6.89 -14.91 30.62
CA ALA A 140 -7.52 -13.72 31.16
C ALA A 140 -7.20 -12.49 30.32
N VAL A 141 -8.17 -11.58 30.20
CA VAL A 141 -7.99 -10.27 29.55
C VAL A 141 -7.04 -9.41 30.39
N THR A 142 -6.12 -8.73 29.70
CA THR A 142 -5.16 -7.81 30.29
C THR A 142 -5.36 -6.41 29.73
N GLY A 143 -5.35 -5.41 30.62
CA GLY A 143 -5.61 -4.01 30.26
C GLY A 143 -7.06 -3.60 30.50
N GLU A 144 -7.33 -2.32 30.31
CA GLU A 144 -8.65 -1.73 30.43
C GLU A 144 -9.23 -1.52 29.02
N PHE A 145 -10.55 -1.68 28.90
CA PHE A 145 -11.28 -1.41 27.66
C PHE A 145 -11.38 0.10 27.43
N ASP A 146 -10.99 0.55 26.22
CA ASP A 146 -11.02 1.96 25.84
C ASP A 146 -11.47 2.08 24.37
N LYS A 147 -12.67 2.65 24.15
CA LYS A 147 -13.18 2.90 22.79
C LYS A 147 -12.36 3.99 22.11
N ARG A 148 -11.53 3.60 21.14
CA ARG A 148 -10.72 4.50 20.33
C ARG A 148 -11.37 4.74 18.97
N PRO A 149 -11.27 5.96 18.39
CA PRO A 149 -11.75 6.20 17.03
C PRO A 149 -11.05 5.30 16.00
N MET A 150 -11.79 4.70 15.08
CA MET A 150 -11.28 3.76 14.09
C MET A 150 -10.19 4.37 13.20
N ASN A 151 -10.29 5.65 12.86
CA ASN A 151 -9.29 6.35 12.06
C ASN A 151 -7.90 6.45 12.72
N THR A 152 -7.78 6.14 14.03
CA THR A 152 -6.48 6.08 14.74
C THR A 152 -5.84 4.70 14.69
N LEU A 153 -6.50 3.68 14.12
CA LEU A 153 -5.99 2.32 14.08
C LEU A 153 -4.72 2.20 13.21
N ALA A 154 -4.60 3.01 12.16
CA ALA A 154 -3.42 3.03 11.29
C ALA A 154 -2.11 3.37 12.05
N THR A 155 -2.20 4.10 13.16
CA THR A 155 -1.04 4.43 14.00
C THR A 155 -0.97 3.59 15.29
N TYR A 156 -1.71 2.50 15.35
CA TYR A 156 -1.78 1.66 16.54
C TYR A 156 -0.42 1.07 16.95
N SER A 157 0.41 0.68 15.98
CA SER A 157 1.73 0.10 16.19
C SER A 157 2.74 1.05 16.84
N GLU A 158 2.53 2.37 16.75
CA GLU A 158 3.47 3.36 17.27
C GLU A 158 3.80 3.15 18.76
N GLY A 159 5.06 2.77 19.01
CA GLY A 159 5.57 2.50 20.34
C GLY A 159 5.01 1.25 21.04
N ARG A 160 4.32 0.37 20.30
CA ARG A 160 3.79 -0.89 20.83
C ARG A 160 4.56 -2.08 20.31
N GLU A 161 5.29 -2.70 21.20
CA GLU A 161 6.07 -3.90 20.94
C GLU A 161 5.68 -5.01 21.92
N TYR A 162 5.52 -6.21 21.39
CA TYR A 162 5.08 -7.37 22.15
C TYR A 162 6.14 -8.47 22.10
N PRO A 163 6.81 -8.78 23.23
CA PRO A 163 7.77 -9.88 23.28
C PRO A 163 7.03 -11.22 23.20
N VAL A 164 7.57 -12.12 22.37
CA VAL A 164 7.07 -13.48 22.19
C VAL A 164 8.24 -14.45 22.35
N GLU A 165 8.21 -15.23 23.43
CA GLU A 165 9.24 -16.22 23.69
C GLU A 165 9.35 -17.26 22.57
N ALA A 166 10.50 -17.92 22.46
CA ALA A 166 10.67 -19.07 21.58
C ALA A 166 9.61 -20.15 21.91
N LYS A 167 8.90 -20.65 20.88
CA LYS A 167 7.78 -21.59 21.04
C LYS A 167 6.60 -21.05 21.83
N GLY A 168 6.56 -19.74 22.06
CA GLY A 168 5.49 -19.05 22.78
C GLY A 168 4.40 -18.50 21.87
N GLU A 169 3.38 -17.92 22.51
CA GLU A 169 2.28 -17.23 21.82
C GLU A 169 1.80 -16.02 22.63
N ILE A 170 1.21 -15.06 21.94
CA ILE A 170 0.47 -13.94 22.51
C ILE A 170 -0.89 -13.84 21.81
N SER A 171 -1.90 -13.39 22.54
CA SER A 171 -3.23 -13.23 22.00
C SER A 171 -3.80 -11.86 22.31
N PHE A 172 -4.62 -11.34 21.38
CA PHE A 172 -5.32 -10.08 21.49
C PHE A 172 -6.78 -10.26 21.10
N ILE A 173 -7.66 -9.60 21.83
CA ILE A 173 -9.05 -9.42 21.40
C ILE A 173 -9.13 -8.08 20.70
N PHE A 174 -9.45 -8.10 19.42
CA PHE A 174 -9.78 -6.95 18.61
C PHE A 174 -11.30 -6.77 18.64
N LEU A 175 -11.75 -5.74 19.36
CA LEU A 175 -13.16 -5.37 19.50
C LEU A 175 -13.42 -4.11 18.69
N TYR A 176 -14.49 -4.08 17.90
CA TYR A 176 -14.82 -2.95 17.05
C TYR A 176 -16.33 -2.85 16.82
N GLY A 177 -16.80 -1.65 16.51
CA GLY A 177 -18.23 -1.43 16.28
C GLY A 177 -18.54 -0.02 15.83
N MET A 178 -19.83 0.22 15.60
CA MET A 178 -20.36 1.53 15.21
C MET A 178 -20.92 2.26 16.43
N ASN A 179 -20.67 3.57 16.48
CA ASN A 179 -21.21 4.41 17.53
C ASN A 179 -22.75 4.41 17.49
N GLU A 180 -23.41 4.34 18.65
CA GLU A 180 -24.87 4.33 18.75
C GLU A 180 -25.51 5.61 18.20
N GLU A 181 -24.77 6.73 18.27
CA GLU A 181 -25.21 8.06 17.81
C GLU A 181 -24.97 8.29 16.31
N ALA A 182 -24.38 7.32 15.61
CA ALA A 182 -24.13 7.44 14.17
C ALA A 182 -25.46 7.57 13.41
N GLY A 183 -25.59 8.67 12.66
CA GLY A 183 -26.77 8.97 11.88
C GLY A 183 -26.81 8.30 10.51
N ASN A 184 -27.79 8.66 9.70
CA ASN A 184 -27.95 8.14 8.34
C ASN A 184 -26.90 8.67 7.34
N ASP A 185 -26.02 9.57 7.76
CA ASP A 185 -25.00 10.21 6.90
C ASP A 185 -23.95 9.20 6.42
N TYR A 186 -23.83 8.08 7.12
CA TYR A 186 -22.90 6.98 6.79
C TYR A 186 -23.53 5.84 5.99
N GLN A 187 -24.80 6.03 5.54
CA GLN A 187 -25.49 4.98 4.81
C GLN A 187 -24.93 4.77 3.41
N GLY A 188 -24.34 3.60 3.17
CA GLY A 188 -23.72 3.23 1.89
C GLY A 188 -22.23 3.47 1.85
N GLU A 189 -21.64 4.03 2.91
CA GLU A 189 -20.21 4.14 3.08
C GLU A 189 -19.61 2.77 3.44
N SER A 190 -18.33 2.58 3.14
CA SER A 190 -17.61 1.33 3.39
C SER A 190 -16.23 1.57 4.01
N PHE A 191 -15.66 0.53 4.58
CA PHE A 191 -14.28 0.52 5.04
C PHE A 191 -13.72 -0.89 4.99
N GLY A 192 -12.40 -1.00 4.99
CA GLY A 192 -11.67 -2.25 5.11
C GLY A 192 -10.47 -2.08 6.03
N VAL A 193 -10.06 -3.13 6.71
CA VAL A 193 -8.86 -3.14 7.54
C VAL A 193 -8.03 -4.37 7.22
N ASP A 194 -6.82 -4.15 6.73
CA ASP A 194 -5.79 -5.17 6.62
C ASP A 194 -4.86 -5.10 7.84
N ALA A 195 -4.50 -6.25 8.38
CA ALA A 195 -3.56 -6.34 9.48
C ALA A 195 -2.25 -7.00 9.02
N TYR A 196 -1.14 -6.45 9.49
CA TYR A 196 0.19 -6.94 9.25
C TYR A 196 0.88 -7.23 10.59
N ILE A 197 1.48 -8.39 10.68
CA ILE A 197 2.23 -8.80 11.86
C ILE A 197 3.70 -8.78 11.50
N LEU A 198 4.42 -7.82 12.05
CA LEU A 198 5.86 -7.66 11.86
C LEU A 198 6.59 -8.27 13.04
N ALA A 199 7.65 -9.01 12.78
CA ALA A 199 8.44 -9.61 13.83
C ALA A 199 9.94 -9.40 13.60
N ARG A 200 10.66 -9.11 14.66
CA ARG A 200 12.11 -9.09 14.70
C ARG A 200 12.64 -10.01 15.78
N GLN A 201 13.87 -10.44 15.67
CA GLN A 201 14.53 -11.17 16.74
C GLN A 201 14.68 -10.30 17.98
N ALA A 202 14.39 -10.87 19.18
CA ALA A 202 14.52 -10.17 20.45
C ALA A 202 16.00 -10.05 20.87
N THR A 203 16.81 -9.34 20.10
CA THR A 203 18.23 -9.07 20.36
C THR A 203 18.50 -7.58 20.17
N ASP A 204 19.48 -7.05 20.93
CA ASP A 204 19.88 -5.64 20.81
C ASP A 204 20.30 -5.31 19.37
N GLY A 205 19.74 -4.25 18.81
CA GLY A 205 20.02 -3.76 17.48
C GLY A 205 19.29 -4.47 16.33
N ALA A 206 18.38 -5.43 16.60
CA ALA A 206 17.46 -5.93 15.58
C ALA A 206 16.36 -4.89 15.31
N GLU A 207 16.10 -4.62 14.03
CA GLU A 207 15.08 -3.65 13.61
C GLU A 207 13.94 -4.39 12.90
N TYR A 208 12.75 -3.82 12.94
CA TYR A 208 11.66 -4.25 12.07
C TYR A 208 11.96 -3.84 10.64
N GLU A 209 11.60 -4.67 9.70
CA GLU A 209 11.42 -4.21 8.34
C GLU A 209 10.10 -3.42 8.33
N ALA A 210 10.19 -2.10 8.42
CA ALA A 210 9.02 -1.25 8.36
C ALA A 210 8.30 -1.47 7.03
N MET A 211 7.03 -1.86 7.08
CA MET A 211 6.25 -2.05 5.84
C MET A 211 5.99 -0.72 5.16
N PHE A 212 5.72 0.32 5.93
CA PHE A 212 5.44 1.65 5.40
C PHE A 212 5.96 2.73 6.35
N THR A 213 6.40 3.83 5.76
CA THR A 213 6.59 5.10 6.46
C THR A 213 5.30 5.90 6.31
N TYR A 214 4.68 6.26 7.43
CA TYR A 214 3.44 7.02 7.44
C TYR A 214 3.72 8.50 7.15
N ALA A 215 3.01 9.06 6.17
CA ALA A 215 3.22 10.41 5.67
C ALA A 215 1.93 11.22 5.73
N ALA A 216 1.97 12.37 6.38
CA ALA A 216 0.86 13.31 6.50
C ALA A 216 1.02 14.54 5.58
N SER A 217 2.12 14.66 4.85
CA SER A 217 2.40 15.75 3.93
C SER A 217 3.14 15.28 2.68
N ALA A 218 3.10 16.06 1.62
CA ALA A 218 3.87 15.79 0.41
C ALA A 218 5.40 15.79 0.65
N GLU A 219 5.85 16.54 1.62
CA GLU A 219 7.27 16.57 2.04
C GLU A 219 7.64 15.24 2.72
N ASP A 220 6.80 14.72 3.61
CA ASP A 220 7.03 13.41 4.26
C ASP A 220 7.07 12.30 3.22
N VAL A 221 6.11 12.29 2.26
CA VAL A 221 6.10 11.34 1.13
C VAL A 221 7.42 11.41 0.36
N GLN A 222 7.90 12.62 0.03
CA GLN A 222 9.14 12.79 -0.72
C GLN A 222 10.36 12.33 0.08
N ASN A 223 10.40 12.61 1.39
CA ASN A 223 11.50 12.19 2.25
C ASN A 223 11.58 10.66 2.35
N ALA A 224 10.46 10.00 2.54
CA ALA A 224 10.37 8.55 2.58
C ALA A 224 10.77 7.90 1.23
N ILE A 225 10.29 8.42 0.10
CA ILE A 225 10.72 7.97 -1.24
C ILE A 225 12.23 8.11 -1.41
N ASN A 226 12.82 9.24 -0.99
CA ASN A 226 14.26 9.49 -1.08
C ASN A 226 15.08 8.54 -0.19
N ALA A 227 14.50 8.07 0.91
CA ALA A 227 15.08 7.06 1.79
C ALA A 227 14.92 5.63 1.25
N GLY A 228 14.15 5.43 0.18
CA GLY A 228 13.84 4.11 -0.39
C GLY A 228 12.78 3.33 0.39
N GLU A 229 12.00 4.02 1.19
CA GLU A 229 10.96 3.45 2.04
C GLU A 229 9.62 3.35 1.29
N LYS A 230 8.79 2.39 1.69
CA LYS A 230 7.40 2.32 1.24
C LYS A 230 6.57 3.34 2.02
N VAL A 231 5.65 4.00 1.35
CA VAL A 231 4.91 5.14 1.93
C VAL A 231 3.43 4.81 2.08
N TYR A 232 2.86 5.16 3.23
CA TYR A 232 1.42 5.17 3.48
C TYR A 232 0.97 6.59 3.83
N ILE A 233 0.07 7.15 3.01
CA ILE A 233 -0.48 8.50 3.21
C ILE A 233 -1.64 8.41 4.19
N THR A 234 -1.57 9.19 5.27
CA THR A 234 -2.52 9.12 6.40
C THR A 234 -3.65 10.15 6.35
N GLN A 235 -3.60 11.08 5.40
CA GLN A 235 -4.62 12.12 5.22
C GLN A 235 -4.61 12.67 3.80
N ASP A 236 -5.68 13.37 3.42
CA ASP A 236 -5.76 14.04 2.13
C ASP A 236 -4.61 15.03 1.91
N LEU A 237 -4.04 15.00 0.72
CA LEU A 237 -2.99 15.93 0.30
C LEU A 237 -3.53 16.92 -0.72
N ASN A 238 -3.38 18.21 -0.43
CA ASN A 238 -3.81 19.29 -1.32
C ASN A 238 -2.63 20.12 -1.75
N GLN A 239 -2.43 20.30 -3.07
CA GLN A 239 -1.35 21.08 -3.64
C GLN A 239 -1.85 22.03 -4.73
N GLU A 240 -1.55 23.31 -4.57
CA GLU A 240 -1.78 24.32 -5.60
C GLU A 240 -0.44 24.71 -6.27
N PHE A 241 -0.40 24.62 -7.61
CA PHE A 241 0.72 25.12 -8.42
C PHE A 241 0.31 26.42 -9.10
N SER A 242 0.77 27.53 -8.55
CA SER A 242 0.35 28.88 -8.97
C SER A 242 1.24 29.50 -10.04
N ASP A 243 2.44 28.98 -10.32
CA ASP A 243 3.42 29.68 -11.14
C ASP A 243 3.98 28.84 -12.29
N TYR A 244 3.92 29.46 -13.49
CA TYR A 244 4.45 28.90 -14.74
C TYR A 244 5.97 29.04 -14.88
N SER A 245 6.62 29.79 -14.00
CA SER A 245 8.02 30.23 -14.20
C SER A 245 9.07 29.16 -13.90
N SER A 246 8.73 28.08 -13.25
CA SER A 246 9.65 26.97 -13.04
C SER A 246 9.41 25.89 -14.09
N LEU A 247 10.33 25.72 -15.00
CA LEU A 247 10.40 24.71 -16.06
C LEU A 247 10.49 23.25 -15.53
N LYS A 248 10.14 23.01 -14.28
CA LYS A 248 10.04 21.68 -13.72
C LYS A 248 8.58 21.23 -13.75
N PRO A 249 8.26 20.02 -14.23
CA PRO A 249 6.94 19.47 -14.05
C PRO A 249 6.61 19.50 -12.56
N GLY A 250 5.50 20.15 -12.21
CA GLY A 250 5.05 20.21 -10.83
C GLY A 250 4.48 18.85 -10.43
N ASN A 251 5.33 17.95 -9.99
CA ASN A 251 4.87 16.77 -9.27
C ASN A 251 4.66 17.16 -7.81
N ILE A 252 3.57 16.72 -7.21
CA ILE A 252 3.35 16.91 -5.77
C ILE A 252 4.46 16.19 -4.97
N PHE A 253 4.91 15.04 -5.47
CA PHE A 253 6.12 14.32 -5.07
C PHE A 253 6.69 13.60 -6.31
N ALA A 254 7.98 13.32 -6.29
CA ALA A 254 8.68 12.65 -7.38
C ALA A 254 8.89 11.17 -7.04
N LEU A 255 8.38 10.28 -7.89
CA LEU A 255 8.60 8.84 -7.77
C LEU A 255 10.03 8.47 -8.19
N ALA A 256 10.59 7.46 -7.54
CA ALA A 256 11.87 6.85 -7.83
C ALA A 256 11.67 5.35 -8.23
N ASP A 257 12.71 4.71 -8.70
CA ASP A 257 12.67 3.26 -8.95
C ASP A 257 12.48 2.50 -7.62
N GLY A 258 11.56 1.56 -7.62
CA GLY A 258 11.17 0.80 -6.44
C GLY A 258 10.20 1.52 -5.50
N SER A 259 9.80 2.78 -5.78
CA SER A 259 8.81 3.48 -4.94
C SER A 259 7.50 2.70 -4.88
N GLU A 260 6.97 2.54 -3.67
CA GLU A 260 5.63 2.05 -3.41
C GLU A 260 4.91 3.04 -2.48
N VAL A 261 3.84 3.66 -2.99
CA VAL A 261 3.06 4.68 -2.27
C VAL A 261 1.60 4.25 -2.23
N SER A 262 1.11 3.93 -1.03
CA SER A 262 -0.32 3.74 -0.77
C SER A 262 -0.95 5.07 -0.34
N LEU A 263 -2.07 5.41 -0.94
CA LEU A 263 -2.83 6.61 -0.55
C LEU A 263 -3.72 6.35 0.67
N GLY A 264 -3.86 5.09 1.11
CA GLY A 264 -4.63 4.74 2.30
C GLY A 264 -6.11 5.13 2.24
N GLY A 265 -6.71 5.10 1.06
CA GLY A 265 -8.07 5.60 0.82
C GLY A 265 -8.16 7.13 0.61
N ASN A 266 -7.09 7.87 0.89
CA ASN A 266 -7.08 9.33 0.82
C ASN A 266 -7.04 9.88 -0.60
N THR A 267 -7.35 11.17 -0.71
CA THR A 267 -7.32 11.91 -1.97
C THR A 267 -6.09 12.82 -2.07
N VAL A 268 -5.40 12.73 -3.19
CA VAL A 268 -4.37 13.69 -3.58
C VAL A 268 -5.00 14.65 -4.59
N SER A 269 -5.31 15.86 -4.12
CA SER A 269 -5.93 16.93 -4.92
C SER A 269 -4.88 17.93 -5.41
N ILE A 270 -4.84 18.14 -6.72
CA ILE A 270 -3.88 19.02 -7.37
C ILE A 270 -4.62 20.12 -8.11
N VAL A 271 -4.34 21.37 -7.77
CA VAL A 271 -4.82 22.54 -8.53
C VAL A 271 -3.68 23.04 -9.39
N SER A 272 -3.83 22.96 -10.71
CA SER A 272 -2.80 23.38 -11.66
C SER A 272 -3.32 24.47 -12.59
N LYS A 273 -2.88 25.70 -12.38
CA LYS A 273 -3.22 26.85 -13.26
C LYS A 273 -2.41 26.87 -14.56
N SER A 274 -1.40 26.03 -14.67
CA SER A 274 -0.40 26.11 -15.74
C SER A 274 -0.34 24.90 -16.67
N GLY A 275 -1.16 23.89 -16.43
CA GLY A 275 -1.26 22.77 -17.34
C GLY A 275 -0.22 21.67 -17.18
N TYR A 276 0.37 21.53 -16.04
CA TYR A 276 1.32 20.45 -15.74
C TYR A 276 0.63 19.18 -15.21
N ASN A 277 1.36 18.06 -15.27
CA ASN A 277 0.91 16.78 -14.74
C ASN A 277 0.83 16.83 -13.22
N GLY A 278 -0.08 16.06 -12.67
CA GLY A 278 -0.17 15.88 -11.23
C GLY A 278 0.97 15.04 -10.67
N ILE A 279 1.13 13.82 -11.18
CA ILE A 279 2.22 12.91 -10.81
C ILE A 279 2.72 12.24 -12.08
N THR A 280 3.97 12.47 -12.44
CA THR A 280 4.63 11.77 -13.55
C THR A 280 5.88 11.07 -13.06
N TYR A 281 5.93 9.75 -13.27
CA TYR A 281 7.16 9.00 -13.04
C TYR A 281 8.04 9.10 -14.29
N THR A 282 9.19 9.75 -14.14
CA THR A 282 10.16 9.97 -15.22
C THR A 282 11.51 9.36 -14.87
N GLY A 283 12.09 8.58 -15.81
CA GLY A 283 13.38 7.95 -15.57
C GLY A 283 13.93 7.20 -16.79
N GLU A 284 14.94 6.41 -16.56
CA GLU A 284 15.62 5.57 -17.56
C GLU A 284 15.34 4.08 -17.32
N GLY A 285 14.09 3.69 -17.23
CA GLY A 285 13.59 2.40 -16.78
C GLY A 285 13.11 2.48 -15.33
N GLY A 286 12.97 1.32 -14.69
CA GLY A 286 12.48 1.23 -13.32
C GLY A 286 10.96 1.10 -13.20
N THR A 287 10.50 0.78 -11.99
CA THR A 287 9.08 0.57 -11.70
C THR A 287 8.71 1.28 -10.40
N ALA A 288 7.57 1.95 -10.38
CA ALA A 288 6.95 2.51 -9.19
C ALA A 288 5.48 2.08 -9.08
N ILE A 289 4.95 2.04 -7.87
CA ILE A 289 3.57 1.64 -7.57
C ILE A 289 2.88 2.78 -6.82
N LEU A 290 1.68 3.15 -7.29
CA LEU A 290 0.72 3.97 -6.57
C LEU A 290 -0.53 3.15 -6.36
N LYS A 291 -1.08 3.14 -5.14
CA LYS A 291 -2.22 2.30 -4.83
C LYS A 291 -3.17 2.90 -3.79
N ASP A 292 -4.39 2.36 -3.79
CA ASP A 292 -5.40 2.51 -2.73
C ASP A 292 -5.82 3.96 -2.49
N GLY A 293 -6.41 4.64 -3.47
CA GLY A 293 -6.94 5.99 -3.26
C GLY A 293 -7.27 6.76 -4.53
N THR A 294 -7.42 8.06 -4.38
CA THR A 294 -7.83 8.96 -5.47
C THR A 294 -6.77 10.01 -5.79
N ILE A 295 -6.51 10.24 -7.08
CA ILE A 295 -5.73 11.40 -7.53
C ILE A 295 -6.60 12.23 -8.47
N THR A 296 -6.79 13.49 -8.12
CA THR A 296 -7.57 14.42 -8.95
C THR A 296 -6.76 15.66 -9.30
N ILE A 297 -6.98 16.18 -10.50
CA ILE A 297 -6.39 17.44 -10.92
C ILE A 297 -7.48 18.40 -11.42
N ASP A 298 -7.57 19.57 -10.77
CA ASP A 298 -8.25 20.73 -11.31
C ASP A 298 -7.29 21.47 -12.25
N ASN A 299 -7.58 21.39 -13.53
CA ASN A 299 -6.77 21.97 -14.57
C ASN A 299 -7.50 23.08 -15.30
N THR A 300 -7.54 24.25 -14.71
CA THR A 300 -8.22 25.42 -15.28
C THR A 300 -7.60 25.95 -16.58
N ALA A 301 -6.39 25.53 -16.92
CA ALA A 301 -5.70 25.95 -18.14
C ALA A 301 -5.90 25.00 -19.34
N GLY A 302 -6.58 23.89 -19.16
CA GLY A 302 -6.92 22.92 -20.22
C GLY A 302 -5.69 22.32 -20.88
N THR A 303 -5.03 21.34 -20.27
CA THR A 303 -3.80 20.80 -20.82
C THR A 303 -3.92 19.39 -21.38
N SER A 304 -2.99 19.12 -22.30
CA SER A 304 -2.73 17.81 -22.89
C SER A 304 -1.88 16.87 -22.00
N TRP A 305 -1.58 17.27 -20.77
CA TRP A 305 -0.75 16.50 -19.84
C TRP A 305 -1.65 15.86 -18.78
N GLY A 306 -1.59 14.57 -18.56
CA GLY A 306 -2.51 13.85 -17.69
C GLY A 306 -2.37 14.16 -16.19
N THR A 307 -3.33 13.70 -15.40
CA THR A 307 -3.25 13.69 -13.94
C THR A 307 -2.09 12.80 -13.47
N VAL A 308 -1.94 11.64 -14.11
CA VAL A 308 -0.86 10.69 -13.84
C VAL A 308 -0.15 10.32 -15.16
N GLY A 309 1.17 10.15 -15.11
CA GLY A 309 1.94 9.81 -16.28
C GLY A 309 3.19 8.96 -16.04
N ALA A 310 3.66 8.28 -17.11
CA ALA A 310 4.94 7.59 -17.15
C ALA A 310 5.76 8.07 -18.35
N ASP A 311 7.06 8.31 -18.14
CA ASP A 311 8.02 8.75 -19.16
C ASP A 311 9.33 7.98 -19.01
N GLY A 312 9.55 7.00 -19.87
CA GLY A 312 10.72 6.13 -19.84
C GLY A 312 10.74 5.10 -18.68
N THR A 313 9.60 4.81 -18.06
CA THR A 313 9.46 4.02 -16.84
C THR A 313 8.19 3.16 -16.88
N THR A 314 8.05 2.27 -15.89
CA THR A 314 6.81 1.55 -15.63
C THR A 314 6.13 2.11 -14.38
N LEU A 315 4.89 2.55 -14.51
CA LEU A 315 4.05 2.96 -13.39
C LEU A 315 2.89 1.97 -13.23
N VAL A 316 2.76 1.40 -12.05
CA VAL A 316 1.65 0.51 -11.69
C VAL A 316 0.66 1.30 -10.83
N LEU A 317 -0.61 1.26 -11.20
CA LEU A 317 -1.72 1.83 -10.46
C LEU A 317 -2.62 0.67 -10.01
N GLU A 318 -2.85 0.53 -8.71
CA GLU A 318 -3.68 -0.53 -8.13
C GLU A 318 -4.77 0.07 -7.24
N ASN A 319 -6.02 -0.33 -7.43
CA ASN A 319 -7.16 0.18 -6.65
C ASN A 319 -7.25 1.71 -6.66
N MET A 320 -6.99 2.35 -7.79
CA MET A 320 -6.90 3.80 -7.90
C MET A 320 -8.08 4.39 -8.66
N THR A 321 -8.54 5.54 -8.19
CA THR A 321 -9.38 6.45 -8.99
C THR A 321 -8.56 7.62 -9.48
N ILE A 322 -8.48 7.82 -10.80
CA ILE A 322 -7.72 8.92 -11.41
C ILE A 322 -8.70 9.83 -12.17
N ARG A 323 -8.76 11.09 -11.77
CA ARG A 323 -9.70 12.08 -12.31
C ARG A 323 -9.03 13.33 -12.86
N THR A 324 -9.71 13.99 -13.79
CA THR A 324 -9.37 15.35 -14.24
C THR A 324 -10.63 16.15 -14.54
N ASP A 325 -10.74 17.35 -14.01
CA ASP A 325 -11.88 18.24 -14.21
C ASP A 325 -12.00 18.76 -15.65
N ALA A 326 -10.91 18.67 -16.41
CA ALA A 326 -10.92 18.98 -17.86
C ALA A 326 -11.60 17.89 -18.71
N PHE A 327 -12.02 16.78 -18.12
CA PHE A 327 -12.67 15.69 -18.87
C PHE A 327 -14.10 16.04 -19.22
N VAL A 328 -14.41 15.90 -20.51
CA VAL A 328 -15.76 15.95 -21.04
C VAL A 328 -15.99 14.69 -21.87
N GLN A 329 -16.97 13.89 -21.48
CA GLN A 329 -17.27 12.64 -22.16
C GLN A 329 -17.59 12.86 -23.65
N GLY A 330 -16.96 12.09 -24.52
CA GLY A 330 -17.07 12.25 -25.98
C GLY A 330 -16.09 13.28 -26.59
N ASN A 331 -15.41 14.09 -25.80
CA ASN A 331 -14.32 14.93 -26.28
C ASN A 331 -13.03 14.10 -26.36
N THR A 332 -12.45 13.97 -27.50
CA THR A 332 -11.21 13.19 -27.75
C THR A 332 -9.94 14.03 -27.74
N SER A 333 -10.05 15.34 -27.56
CA SER A 333 -8.91 16.27 -27.52
C SER A 333 -8.82 16.93 -26.12
N GLY A 334 -7.85 16.52 -25.30
CA GLY A 334 -7.68 17.01 -23.94
C GLY A 334 -8.38 16.15 -22.88
N GLY A 335 -8.41 16.63 -21.63
CA GLY A 335 -9.00 15.91 -20.52
C GLY A 335 -8.34 14.54 -20.27
N TYR A 336 -7.02 14.47 -20.37
CA TYR A 336 -6.29 13.23 -20.12
C TYR A 336 -6.06 13.02 -18.62
N ALA A 337 -6.62 11.96 -18.06
CA ALA A 337 -6.30 11.50 -16.72
C ALA A 337 -4.98 10.71 -16.69
N VAL A 338 -4.71 9.93 -17.73
CA VAL A 338 -3.51 9.08 -17.81
C VAL A 338 -2.74 9.37 -19.10
N VAL A 339 -1.42 9.54 -19.00
CA VAL A 339 -0.53 9.76 -20.16
C VAL A 339 0.68 8.82 -20.10
N VAL A 340 0.79 7.95 -21.10
CA VAL A 340 1.95 7.09 -21.33
C VAL A 340 2.79 7.73 -22.42
N LYS A 341 3.87 8.41 -22.03
CA LYS A 341 4.65 9.26 -22.96
C LYS A 341 5.51 8.45 -23.91
N SER A 342 5.69 8.98 -25.11
CA SER A 342 6.62 8.41 -26.11
C SER A 342 8.06 8.49 -25.63
N ASN A 343 8.72 7.35 -25.47
CA ASN A 343 10.15 7.29 -25.22
C ASN A 343 10.78 6.11 -25.96
N ARG A 344 11.65 6.43 -26.93
CA ARG A 344 12.27 5.40 -27.79
C ARG A 344 13.37 4.63 -27.08
N LYS A 345 14.07 5.25 -26.17
CA LYS A 345 15.21 4.65 -25.48
C LYS A 345 14.74 3.73 -24.35
N TYR A 346 13.76 4.19 -23.60
CA TYR A 346 13.15 3.46 -22.48
C TYR A 346 11.64 3.47 -22.68
N PRO A 347 11.03 2.39 -23.20
CA PRO A 347 9.58 2.34 -23.42
C PRO A 347 8.79 2.64 -22.16
N SER A 348 7.87 3.59 -22.24
CA SER A 348 7.00 3.91 -21.11
C SER A 348 5.87 2.90 -21.00
N LYS A 349 5.52 2.52 -19.77
CA LYS A 349 4.43 1.60 -19.51
C LYS A 349 3.58 2.08 -18.33
N ILE A 350 2.26 1.95 -18.45
CA ILE A 350 1.35 2.05 -17.31
C ILE A 350 0.55 0.76 -17.22
N ILE A 351 0.42 0.24 -15.99
CA ILE A 351 -0.39 -0.93 -15.67
C ILE A 351 -1.48 -0.48 -14.72
N LEU A 352 -2.74 -0.69 -15.10
CA LEU A 352 -3.93 -0.43 -14.29
C LEU A 352 -4.45 -1.76 -13.75
N LYS A 353 -4.70 -1.85 -12.46
CA LYS A 353 -5.32 -2.99 -11.81
C LYS A 353 -6.43 -2.50 -10.89
N ASN A 354 -7.67 -2.93 -11.16
CA ASN A 354 -8.85 -2.52 -10.40
C ASN A 354 -8.96 -0.98 -10.29
N CYS A 355 -8.82 -0.27 -11.40
CA CYS A 355 -8.80 1.20 -11.42
C CYS A 355 -10.05 1.78 -12.07
N VAL A 356 -10.43 2.98 -11.64
CA VAL A 356 -11.41 3.84 -12.30
C VAL A 356 -10.71 5.07 -12.88
N ILE A 357 -10.85 5.28 -14.19
CA ILE A 357 -10.24 6.40 -14.89
C ILE A 357 -11.32 7.33 -15.42
N ASP A 358 -11.51 8.46 -14.73
CA ASP A 358 -12.42 9.54 -15.14
C ASP A 358 -11.67 10.57 -15.98
N GLY A 359 -11.39 10.21 -17.22
CA GLY A 359 -10.64 11.01 -18.17
C GLY A 359 -10.18 10.20 -19.36
N ASN A 360 -9.69 10.91 -20.38
CA ASN A 360 -9.08 10.27 -21.54
C ASN A 360 -7.71 9.68 -21.17
N ILE A 361 -7.28 8.69 -21.95
CA ILE A 361 -5.93 8.12 -21.87
C ILE A 361 -5.17 8.41 -23.14
N SER A 362 -3.95 8.94 -23.01
CA SER A 362 -3.03 9.12 -24.16
C SER A 362 -1.89 8.13 -24.09
N ILE A 363 -1.66 7.38 -25.18
CA ILE A 363 -0.57 6.40 -25.30
C ILE A 363 0.32 6.84 -26.45
N GLY A 364 1.53 7.23 -26.11
CA GLY A 364 2.53 7.69 -27.05
C GLY A 364 3.14 6.56 -27.89
N ASP A 365 3.94 6.95 -28.86
CA ASP A 365 4.69 6.02 -29.71
C ASP A 365 5.68 5.18 -28.86
N TYR A 366 5.82 3.90 -29.15
CA TYR A 366 6.64 2.91 -28.41
C TYR A 366 6.21 2.65 -26.97
N SER A 367 5.00 3.04 -26.57
CA SER A 367 4.51 2.97 -25.20
C SER A 367 3.36 1.99 -25.07
N VAL A 368 3.16 1.48 -23.83
CA VAL A 368 2.18 0.44 -23.55
C VAL A 368 1.30 0.81 -22.36
N LEU A 369 -0.01 0.65 -22.52
CA LEU A 369 -0.98 0.57 -21.44
C LEU A 369 -1.42 -0.88 -21.30
N GLU A 370 -1.38 -1.42 -20.09
CA GLU A 370 -2.08 -2.65 -19.73
C GLU A 370 -3.16 -2.31 -18.70
N ALA A 371 -4.36 -2.87 -18.84
CA ALA A 371 -5.42 -2.64 -17.89
C ALA A 371 -6.16 -3.96 -17.59
N TYR A 372 -6.33 -4.22 -16.30
CA TYR A 372 -6.97 -5.40 -15.74
C TYR A 372 -8.07 -4.97 -14.79
N ASP A 373 -9.25 -5.59 -14.90
CA ASP A 373 -10.38 -5.39 -13.98
C ASP A 373 -10.74 -3.91 -13.76
N SER A 374 -10.62 -3.09 -14.79
CA SER A 374 -10.66 -1.63 -14.67
C SER A 374 -11.81 -1.02 -15.50
N GLN A 375 -12.18 0.21 -15.12
CA GLN A 375 -13.16 1.02 -15.83
C GLN A 375 -12.52 2.31 -16.35
N ILE A 376 -12.63 2.55 -17.66
CA ILE A 376 -12.10 3.74 -18.33
C ILE A 376 -13.29 4.52 -18.92
N ASN A 377 -13.69 5.59 -18.24
CA ASN A 377 -14.84 6.41 -18.63
C ASN A 377 -14.55 7.34 -19.82
N GLY A 378 -13.29 7.45 -20.23
CA GLY A 378 -12.85 8.24 -21.35
C GLY A 378 -12.43 7.43 -22.58
N THR A 379 -11.90 8.15 -23.56
CA THR A 379 -11.39 7.59 -24.82
C THR A 379 -9.90 7.27 -24.71
N ILE A 380 -9.51 6.09 -25.18
CA ILE A 380 -8.11 5.70 -25.32
C ILE A 380 -7.58 6.21 -26.68
N TYR A 381 -6.67 7.16 -26.64
CA TYR A 381 -5.97 7.70 -27.79
C TYR A 381 -4.58 7.07 -27.91
N ALA A 382 -4.37 6.18 -28.88
CA ALA A 382 -3.09 5.51 -29.11
C ALA A 382 -2.44 5.99 -30.42
N ILE A 383 -1.17 6.40 -30.36
CA ILE A 383 -0.42 6.95 -31.50
C ILE A 383 0.47 5.84 -32.08
N SER A 384 0.47 5.72 -33.43
CA SER A 384 1.41 4.87 -34.19
C SER A 384 1.67 3.48 -33.61
N SER A 385 2.78 3.26 -32.96
CA SER A 385 3.17 2.00 -32.30
C SER A 385 2.72 1.91 -30.85
N GLY A 386 1.99 2.90 -30.33
CA GLY A 386 1.38 2.87 -29.00
C GLY A 386 0.35 1.73 -28.89
N LYS A 387 0.35 1.02 -27.75
CA LYS A 387 -0.49 -0.15 -27.54
C LYS A 387 -1.27 -0.08 -26.24
N ALA A 388 -2.54 -0.48 -26.30
CA ALA A 388 -3.33 -0.83 -25.11
C ALA A 388 -3.70 -2.31 -25.15
N VAL A 389 -3.51 -3.01 -24.04
CA VAL A 389 -3.93 -4.40 -23.82
C VAL A 389 -4.88 -4.41 -22.63
N LEU A 390 -6.13 -4.80 -22.86
CA LEU A 390 -7.20 -4.72 -21.87
C LEU A 390 -7.73 -6.12 -21.54
N SER A 391 -7.86 -6.44 -20.27
CA SER A 391 -8.43 -7.69 -19.77
C SER A 391 -9.49 -7.37 -18.73
N ASN A 392 -10.68 -7.93 -18.87
CA ASN A 392 -11.84 -7.66 -18.01
C ASN A 392 -12.06 -6.15 -17.73
N THR A 393 -11.79 -5.32 -18.72
CA THR A 393 -11.77 -3.85 -18.61
C THR A 393 -12.81 -3.26 -19.56
N VAL A 394 -13.58 -2.31 -19.06
CA VAL A 394 -14.54 -1.55 -19.88
C VAL A 394 -13.96 -0.18 -20.25
N TYR A 395 -14.26 0.31 -21.45
CA TYR A 395 -13.80 1.62 -21.89
C TYR A 395 -14.82 2.32 -22.79
N TYR A 396 -14.85 3.67 -22.77
CA TYR A 396 -15.86 4.43 -23.48
C TYR A 396 -15.58 4.51 -24.99
N GLY A 397 -14.35 4.71 -25.41
CA GLY A 397 -14.01 4.85 -26.83
C GLY A 397 -12.53 4.67 -27.14
N LYS A 398 -12.20 4.57 -28.41
CA LYS A 398 -10.82 4.53 -28.87
C LYS A 398 -10.63 5.38 -30.15
N THR A 399 -9.43 5.96 -30.26
CA THR A 399 -9.04 6.75 -31.44
C THR A 399 -7.52 6.70 -31.65
N GLY A 400 -7.05 7.25 -32.76
CA GLY A 400 -5.64 7.25 -33.15
C GLY A 400 -5.27 6.06 -34.05
N SER A 401 -3.98 5.97 -34.41
CA SER A 401 -3.45 4.95 -35.34
C SER A 401 -2.80 3.75 -34.61
N GLY A 402 -2.68 3.81 -33.32
CA GLY A 402 -2.14 2.72 -32.48
C GLY A 402 -3.13 1.58 -32.27
N THR A 403 -2.74 0.62 -31.47
CA THR A 403 -3.51 -0.62 -31.26
C THR A 403 -4.18 -0.65 -29.90
N VAL A 404 -5.47 -0.96 -29.86
CA VAL A 404 -6.23 -1.28 -28.65
C VAL A 404 -6.80 -2.69 -28.80
N THR A 405 -6.42 -3.61 -27.93
CA THR A 405 -6.82 -5.02 -27.93
C THR A 405 -7.50 -5.42 -26.63
N GLY A 406 -8.51 -6.28 -26.73
CA GLY A 406 -9.29 -6.73 -25.57
C GLY A 406 -10.27 -5.69 -25.03
N GLY A 407 -10.79 -5.92 -23.84
CA GLY A 407 -11.76 -5.06 -23.17
C GLY A 407 -13.15 -5.03 -23.82
N SER A 408 -14.07 -4.32 -23.19
CA SER A 408 -15.45 -4.13 -23.66
C SER A 408 -15.73 -2.65 -23.90
N LEU A 409 -16.10 -2.29 -25.12
CA LEU A 409 -16.49 -0.93 -25.49
C LEU A 409 -17.91 -0.64 -24.99
N ILE A 410 -18.11 0.42 -24.23
CA ILE A 410 -19.41 0.81 -23.64
C ILE A 410 -19.99 2.11 -24.24
N GLY A 411 -19.19 2.88 -25.00
CA GLY A 411 -19.60 4.06 -25.76
C GLY A 411 -19.46 3.83 -27.26
N GLY A 412 -20.45 4.21 -28.02
CA GLY A 412 -20.42 4.09 -29.48
C GLY A 412 -21.36 5.10 -30.12
#